data_714cd96991a688c3f284c1fd203c97ab
#
_entry.id   714cd96991a688c3f284c1fd203c97ab
#
_cell.length_a   1.000
_cell.length_b   1.000
_cell.length_c   1.000
_cell.angle_alpha   90.00
_cell.angle_beta   90.00
_cell.angle_gamma   90.00
#
_symmetry.space_group_name_H-M   'P 1'
#
loop_
_entity.id
_entity.type
_entity.pdbx_description
1 polymer ?
#
loop_
_entity_poly.entity_id
_entity_poly.type
_entity_poly.pdbx_seq_one_letter_code
_entity_poly.pdbx_strand_id
1 'polypeptide(L)'
;MNTNKLHGFRLPAEWEPQRAIMLIWPHEDTDWRPYLKEITEVYLQMADAITRHEELLITARDTDLVRRLLAEHLTKEQMNQVTLFACDNNDTWARDVAPITLVPNKESNGKGQTNALLDFCFNGWGEKFAADKDNRINQQVYEAGLFEGTLEPHKDFVIEGGSIESDGKHTLFTTTGCLIAPHRNQPLSKEDIDEKLRSFFPNIEHVVWLDHGKLAGDDTDGHIDTIVRIAPNDTLLYIRCDDPQDEHYADFHHLEEQLQGLKTPEGKPYRLLPLP
;
A
#
# COMPACT_ATOMS: atom_id res chain seq x y z
N MET A 1 -24.55 3.08 -1.44
CA MET A 1 -23.65 2.82 -0.28
C MET A 1 -23.85 3.87 0.79
N ASN A 2 -23.74 3.52 2.06
CA ASN A 2 -24.03 4.45 3.15
C ASN A 2 -22.77 5.29 3.43
N THR A 3 -22.53 6.35 2.64
CA THR A 3 -21.40 7.29 2.75
C THR A 3 -21.28 7.97 4.12
N ASN A 4 -22.29 7.82 4.99
CA ASN A 4 -22.30 8.38 6.33
C ASN A 4 -21.43 7.60 7.36
N LYS A 5 -21.00 6.37 7.04
CA LYS A 5 -20.31 5.50 8.02
C LYS A 5 -18.86 5.90 8.27
N LEU A 6 -18.18 6.40 7.23
CA LEU A 6 -16.77 6.82 7.29
C LEU A 6 -16.58 8.31 7.62
N HIS A 7 -17.67 9.04 7.79
CA HIS A 7 -17.61 10.44 8.21
C HIS A 7 -16.98 10.54 9.62
N GLY A 8 -15.89 11.26 9.73
CA GLY A 8 -15.11 11.35 10.98
C GLY A 8 -13.82 10.54 10.98
N PHE A 9 -13.51 9.85 9.87
CA PHE A 9 -12.23 9.22 9.62
C PHE A 9 -11.42 9.99 8.56
N ARG A 10 -10.13 9.69 8.48
CA ARG A 10 -9.23 10.16 7.43
C ARG A 10 -8.22 9.09 7.03
N LEU A 11 -7.77 9.15 5.80
CA LEU A 11 -6.60 8.41 5.34
C LEU A 11 -5.34 9.13 5.87
N PRO A 12 -4.50 8.48 6.70
CA PRO A 12 -3.28 9.10 7.20
C PRO A 12 -2.19 9.18 6.12
N ALA A 13 -1.18 10.01 6.35
CA ALA A 13 0.04 9.97 5.57
C ALA A 13 0.96 8.81 6.03
N GLU A 14 1.83 8.34 5.15
CA GLU A 14 2.74 7.22 5.40
C GLU A 14 3.70 7.47 6.59
N TRP A 15 4.07 8.70 6.87
CA TRP A 15 4.97 9.07 7.97
C TRP A 15 4.28 9.28 9.32
N GLU A 16 2.97 9.06 9.40
CA GLU A 16 2.27 9.13 10.67
C GLU A 16 2.59 7.89 11.53
N PRO A 17 2.50 8.00 12.86
CA PRO A 17 2.75 6.86 13.73
C PRO A 17 1.89 5.66 13.36
N GLN A 18 2.53 4.53 13.13
CA GLN A 18 1.88 3.25 12.89
C GLN A 18 2.09 2.32 14.09
N ARG A 19 1.27 1.30 14.22
CA ARG A 19 1.36 0.34 15.31
C ARG A 19 2.22 -0.86 14.95
N ALA A 20 2.02 -1.39 13.76
CA ALA A 20 2.65 -2.62 13.31
C ALA A 20 2.87 -2.61 11.81
N ILE A 21 3.86 -3.37 11.37
CA ILE A 21 4.05 -3.73 9.96
C ILE A 21 3.54 -5.15 9.75
N MET A 22 2.94 -5.40 8.59
CA MET A 22 2.53 -6.73 8.16
C MET A 22 3.45 -7.24 7.07
N LEU A 23 3.90 -8.50 7.19
CA LEU A 23 4.60 -9.25 6.17
C LEU A 23 3.83 -10.52 5.82
N ILE A 24 3.85 -10.90 4.54
CA ILE A 24 3.36 -12.18 4.03
C ILE A 24 4.59 -13.01 3.67
N TRP A 25 4.80 -14.15 4.33
CA TRP A 25 6.04 -14.90 4.23
C TRP A 25 6.14 -15.69 2.91
N PRO A 26 7.29 -15.65 2.20
CA PRO A 26 7.52 -16.42 0.98
C PRO A 26 7.60 -17.92 1.25
N HIS A 27 7.20 -18.71 0.26
CA HIS A 27 7.28 -20.17 0.26
C HIS A 27 7.51 -20.73 -1.15
N GLU A 28 7.64 -22.05 -1.27
CA GLU A 28 7.99 -22.74 -2.51
C GLU A 28 6.98 -22.66 -3.66
N ASP A 29 5.76 -22.18 -3.39
CA ASP A 29 4.72 -21.98 -4.42
C ASP A 29 4.49 -20.51 -4.76
N THR A 30 5.33 -19.59 -4.23
CA THR A 30 5.34 -18.17 -4.63
C THR A 30 6.31 -17.95 -5.80
N ASP A 31 6.24 -16.79 -6.43
CA ASP A 31 7.16 -16.42 -7.52
C ASP A 31 8.61 -16.31 -7.05
N TRP A 32 8.83 -16.25 -5.73
CA TRP A 32 10.15 -16.30 -5.08
C TRP A 32 10.80 -17.67 -5.09
N ARG A 33 10.14 -18.74 -5.55
CA ARG A 33 10.67 -20.11 -5.55
C ARG A 33 12.12 -20.23 -6.06
N PRO A 34 12.54 -19.58 -7.16
CA PRO A 34 13.93 -19.68 -7.64
C PRO A 34 14.95 -19.03 -6.70
N TYR A 35 14.53 -18.12 -5.85
CA TYR A 35 15.32 -17.29 -4.94
C TYR A 35 14.87 -17.42 -3.49
N LEU A 36 14.22 -18.54 -3.12
CA LEU A 36 13.55 -18.69 -1.83
C LEU A 36 14.52 -18.52 -0.65
N LYS A 37 15.76 -18.96 -0.79
CA LYS A 37 16.78 -18.80 0.24
C LYS A 37 17.15 -17.33 0.42
N GLU A 38 17.44 -16.65 -0.66
CA GLU A 38 17.86 -15.24 -0.68
C GLU A 38 16.76 -14.33 -0.14
N ILE A 39 15.52 -14.54 -0.59
CA ILE A 39 14.41 -13.73 -0.10
C ILE A 39 14.11 -14.02 1.39
N THR A 40 14.27 -15.26 1.85
CA THR A 40 14.12 -15.58 3.27
C THR A 40 15.13 -14.81 4.13
N GLU A 41 16.39 -14.70 3.69
CA GLU A 41 17.41 -13.90 4.38
C GLU A 41 17.04 -12.41 4.41
N VAL A 42 16.46 -11.87 3.35
CA VAL A 42 15.95 -10.48 3.31
C VAL A 42 14.81 -10.31 4.32
N TYR A 43 13.86 -11.24 4.37
CA TYR A 43 12.74 -11.18 5.32
C TYR A 43 13.20 -11.25 6.78
N LEU A 44 14.24 -12.03 7.07
CA LEU A 44 14.84 -12.08 8.41
C LEU A 44 15.50 -10.74 8.77
N GLN A 45 16.18 -10.09 7.83
CA GLN A 45 16.74 -8.74 8.02
C GLN A 45 15.64 -7.69 8.21
N MET A 46 14.56 -7.77 7.43
CA MET A 46 13.40 -6.89 7.61
C MET A 46 12.79 -7.09 9.00
N ALA A 47 12.59 -8.34 9.45
CA ALA A 47 12.06 -8.63 10.77
C ALA A 47 12.97 -8.10 11.88
N ASP A 48 14.30 -8.23 11.76
CA ASP A 48 15.25 -7.65 12.71
C ASP A 48 15.14 -6.12 12.76
N ALA A 49 15.07 -5.46 11.61
CA ALA A 49 14.97 -4.00 11.54
C ALA A 49 13.64 -3.48 12.12
N ILE A 50 12.51 -4.09 11.75
CA ILE A 50 11.17 -3.66 12.17
C ILE A 50 11.00 -3.85 13.68
N THR A 51 11.33 -5.03 14.21
CA THR A 51 11.09 -5.37 15.62
C THR A 51 11.95 -4.62 16.63
N ARG A 52 12.89 -3.81 16.16
CA ARG A 52 13.61 -2.83 16.99
C ARG A 52 12.78 -1.59 17.31
N HIS A 53 11.71 -1.33 16.55
CA HIS A 53 10.96 -0.08 16.61
C HIS A 53 9.46 -0.27 16.82
N GLU A 54 8.88 -1.36 16.30
CA GLU A 54 7.44 -1.58 16.29
C GLU A 54 7.06 -3.06 16.22
N GLU A 55 5.77 -3.36 16.37
CA GLU A 55 5.23 -4.70 16.28
C GLU A 55 5.28 -5.22 14.82
N LEU A 56 5.43 -6.53 14.66
CA LEU A 56 5.46 -7.20 13.38
C LEU A 56 4.44 -8.34 13.35
N LEU A 57 3.47 -8.24 12.44
CA LEU A 57 2.55 -9.31 12.11
C LEU A 57 3.06 -10.05 10.88
N ILE A 58 3.27 -11.35 10.98
CA ILE A 58 3.65 -12.19 9.85
C ILE A 58 2.55 -13.23 9.61
N THR A 59 2.01 -13.22 8.40
CA THR A 59 1.19 -14.34 7.91
C THR A 59 2.08 -15.33 7.16
N ALA A 60 1.91 -16.60 7.41
CA ALA A 60 2.73 -17.65 6.80
C ALA A 60 1.98 -18.97 6.74
N ARG A 61 2.25 -19.77 5.71
CA ARG A 61 1.73 -21.14 5.58
C ARG A 61 2.27 -22.05 6.69
N ASP A 62 3.56 -21.97 7.01
CA ASP A 62 4.24 -22.73 8.06
C ASP A 62 4.83 -21.79 9.12
N THR A 63 4.01 -21.45 10.12
CA THR A 63 4.42 -20.57 11.22
C THR A 63 5.46 -21.19 12.14
N ASP A 64 5.56 -22.53 12.20
CA ASP A 64 6.57 -23.20 13.03
C ASP A 64 7.96 -23.11 12.39
N LEU A 65 8.04 -23.23 11.06
CA LEU A 65 9.27 -22.97 10.32
C LEU A 65 9.72 -21.52 10.51
N VAL A 66 8.81 -20.56 10.28
CA VAL A 66 9.12 -19.13 10.41
C VAL A 66 9.57 -18.78 11.82
N ARG A 67 8.91 -19.34 12.86
CA ARG A 67 9.30 -19.14 14.25
C ARG A 67 10.72 -19.62 14.54
N ARG A 68 11.11 -20.78 14.02
CA ARG A 68 12.48 -21.29 14.18
C ARG A 68 13.51 -20.38 13.52
N LEU A 69 13.27 -19.97 12.28
CA LEU A 69 14.15 -19.07 11.54
C LEU A 69 14.33 -17.74 12.27
N LEU A 70 13.24 -17.13 12.70
CA LEU A 70 13.28 -15.85 13.45
C LEU A 70 14.02 -16.01 14.79
N ALA A 71 13.82 -17.11 15.52
CA ALA A 71 14.46 -17.35 16.82
C ALA A 71 15.99 -17.51 16.73
N GLU A 72 16.51 -17.85 15.57
CA GLU A 72 17.96 -17.91 15.30
C GLU A 72 18.57 -16.53 15.00
N HIS A 73 17.74 -15.55 14.60
CA HIS A 73 18.19 -14.22 14.15
C HIS A 73 17.79 -13.08 15.11
N LEU A 74 16.68 -13.21 15.82
CA LEU A 74 16.14 -12.17 16.69
C LEU A 74 16.46 -12.43 18.16
N THR A 75 16.58 -11.37 18.94
CA THR A 75 16.62 -11.46 20.41
C THR A 75 15.26 -11.87 20.97
N LYS A 76 15.22 -12.28 22.26
CA LYS A 76 13.96 -12.60 22.94
C LYS A 76 13.01 -11.41 22.99
N GLU A 77 13.57 -10.22 23.20
CA GLU A 77 12.81 -8.98 23.25
C GLU A 77 12.15 -8.68 21.90
N GLN A 78 12.88 -8.84 20.80
CA GLN A 78 12.36 -8.69 19.45
C GLN A 78 11.30 -9.77 19.11
N MET A 79 11.53 -11.02 19.53
CA MET A 79 10.53 -12.09 19.35
C MET A 79 9.19 -11.79 20.05
N ASN A 80 9.18 -10.99 21.15
CA ASN A 80 7.96 -10.54 21.80
C ASN A 80 7.18 -9.50 20.99
N GLN A 81 7.82 -8.87 19.98
CA GLN A 81 7.17 -7.95 19.04
C GLN A 81 6.57 -8.67 17.83
N VAL A 82 6.81 -9.99 17.68
CA VAL A 82 6.35 -10.76 16.51
C VAL A 82 5.07 -11.52 16.83
N THR A 83 4.06 -11.29 16.03
CA THR A 83 2.86 -12.12 15.97
C THR A 83 2.88 -12.96 14.68
N LEU A 84 2.78 -14.28 14.81
CA LEU A 84 2.69 -15.20 13.68
C LEU A 84 1.26 -15.71 13.53
N PHE A 85 0.74 -15.66 12.32
CA PHE A 85 -0.59 -16.17 11.99
C PHE A 85 -0.52 -17.15 10.82
N ALA A 86 -1.06 -18.36 11.02
CA ALA A 86 -1.11 -19.37 9.98
C ALA A 86 -2.16 -19.02 8.94
N CYS A 87 -1.72 -18.71 7.72
CA CYS A 87 -2.56 -18.33 6.61
C CYS A 87 -1.89 -18.70 5.30
N ASP A 88 -2.65 -19.29 4.38
CA ASP A 88 -2.17 -19.61 3.04
C ASP A 88 -2.18 -18.36 2.16
N ASN A 89 -1.21 -18.23 1.27
CA ASN A 89 -1.03 -17.08 0.38
C ASN A 89 -0.66 -17.55 -1.04
N ASN A 90 -0.92 -16.68 -2.03
CA ASN A 90 -0.43 -16.87 -3.38
C ASN A 90 0.97 -16.27 -3.54
N ASP A 91 1.19 -15.04 -3.02
CA ASP A 91 2.49 -14.36 -3.05
C ASP A 91 2.66 -13.46 -1.81
N THR A 92 3.61 -12.54 -1.80
CA THR A 92 4.16 -11.88 -0.61
C THR A 92 3.88 -10.39 -0.50
N TRP A 93 3.05 -9.83 -1.35
CA TRP A 93 2.88 -8.40 -1.56
C TRP A 93 1.89 -7.76 -0.58
N ALA A 94 2.29 -7.72 0.71
CA ALA A 94 1.47 -7.19 1.79
C ALA A 94 1.03 -5.73 1.56
N ARG A 95 1.83 -4.91 0.87
CA ARG A 95 1.48 -3.52 0.50
C ARG A 95 0.17 -3.47 -0.28
N ASP A 96 -0.07 -4.42 -1.18
CA ASP A 96 -1.21 -4.41 -2.08
C ASP A 96 -2.40 -5.21 -1.53
N VAL A 97 -2.14 -6.14 -0.63
CA VAL A 97 -3.13 -7.06 -0.05
C VAL A 97 -3.72 -6.52 1.26
N ALA A 98 -2.88 -5.93 2.14
CA ALA A 98 -3.29 -5.48 3.47
C ALA A 98 -4.39 -4.41 3.42
N PRO A 99 -5.27 -4.32 4.46
CA PRO A 99 -6.36 -3.35 4.44
C PRO A 99 -5.82 -1.92 4.52
N ILE A 100 -6.46 -0.99 3.81
CA ILE A 100 -6.14 0.43 3.91
C ILE A 100 -6.76 0.98 5.18
N THR A 101 -5.93 1.47 6.10
CA THR A 101 -6.37 1.92 7.43
C THR A 101 -6.76 3.40 7.40
N LEU A 102 -7.98 3.68 7.82
CA LEU A 102 -8.43 5.02 8.17
C LEU A 102 -8.36 5.23 9.68
N VAL A 103 -7.86 6.38 10.09
CA VAL A 103 -7.80 6.78 11.50
C VAL A 103 -8.89 7.80 11.83
N PRO A 104 -9.42 7.82 13.07
CA PRO A 104 -10.39 8.83 13.49
C PRO A 104 -9.83 10.25 13.39
N ASN A 105 -10.65 11.20 12.94
CA ASN A 105 -10.29 12.62 12.99
C ASN A 105 -10.10 13.09 14.43
N LYS A 106 -9.10 13.93 14.69
CA LYS A 106 -8.81 14.47 16.02
C LYS A 106 -10.00 15.22 16.63
N GLU A 107 -10.83 15.85 15.80
CA GLU A 107 -12.01 16.61 16.23
C GLU A 107 -13.22 15.74 16.57
N SER A 108 -13.31 14.55 15.97
CA SER A 108 -14.38 13.58 16.22
C SER A 108 -14.07 12.61 17.37
N ASN A 109 -13.00 12.85 18.14
CA ASN A 109 -12.58 12.03 19.27
C ASN A 109 -13.63 11.95 20.41
N GLY A 110 -14.79 11.39 20.08
CA GLY A 110 -15.64 10.70 21.06
C GLY A 110 -14.84 9.50 21.56
N LYS A 111 -14.60 9.43 22.87
CA LYS A 111 -13.88 8.34 23.55
C LYS A 111 -14.38 6.98 23.02
N GLY A 112 -13.51 6.25 22.30
CA GLY A 112 -13.76 4.88 21.90
C GLY A 112 -13.93 4.59 20.41
N GLN A 113 -13.69 5.55 19.51
CA GLN A 113 -13.70 5.24 18.08
C GLN A 113 -12.40 4.52 17.68
N THR A 114 -12.53 3.31 17.15
CA THR A 114 -11.41 2.51 16.63
C THR A 114 -11.19 2.80 15.13
N ASN A 115 -10.05 2.42 14.58
CA ASN A 115 -9.74 2.57 13.16
C ASN A 115 -10.77 1.85 12.26
N ALA A 116 -10.96 2.34 11.04
CA ALA A 116 -11.66 1.61 9.98
C ALA A 116 -10.63 0.99 9.03
N LEU A 117 -10.77 -0.29 8.77
CA LEU A 117 -9.88 -1.08 7.93
C LEU A 117 -10.61 -1.40 6.63
N LEU A 118 -10.30 -0.68 5.57
CA LEU A 118 -10.95 -0.88 4.27
C LEU A 118 -10.33 -2.08 3.56
N ASP A 119 -11.12 -3.13 3.40
CA ASP A 119 -10.70 -4.37 2.77
C ASP A 119 -11.17 -4.42 1.32
N PHE A 120 -10.34 -3.94 0.41
CA PHE A 120 -10.60 -3.92 -1.02
C PHE A 120 -10.36 -5.28 -1.68
N CYS A 121 -10.81 -5.42 -2.93
CA CYS A 121 -10.49 -6.57 -3.74
C CYS A 121 -9.06 -6.47 -4.25
N PHE A 122 -8.23 -7.46 -3.93
CA PHE A 122 -6.97 -7.69 -4.62
C PHE A 122 -7.18 -8.79 -5.66
N ASN A 123 -6.91 -8.50 -6.93
CA ASN A 123 -7.14 -9.43 -8.03
C ASN A 123 -5.88 -9.77 -8.83
N GLY A 124 -4.70 -9.65 -8.20
CA GLY A 124 -3.43 -9.99 -8.85
C GLY A 124 -3.07 -9.00 -9.95
N TRP A 125 -3.19 -7.69 -9.68
CA TRP A 125 -2.85 -6.58 -10.58
C TRP A 125 -3.58 -6.64 -11.92
N GLY A 126 -4.89 -6.82 -11.88
CA GLY A 126 -5.71 -6.91 -13.10
C GLY A 126 -5.77 -8.31 -13.67
N GLU A 127 -5.89 -9.33 -12.83
CA GLU A 127 -6.04 -10.75 -13.19
C GLU A 127 -4.81 -11.37 -13.90
N LYS A 128 -3.63 -10.78 -13.72
CA LYS A 128 -2.37 -11.32 -14.26
C LYS A 128 -1.86 -12.51 -13.46
N PHE A 129 -2.15 -12.54 -12.15
CA PHE A 129 -1.70 -13.56 -11.20
C PHE A 129 -2.84 -14.10 -10.36
N ALA A 130 -2.68 -15.31 -9.84
CA ALA A 130 -3.62 -15.86 -8.87
C ALA A 130 -3.60 -15.05 -7.57
N ALA A 131 -4.78 -14.70 -7.04
CA ALA A 131 -4.93 -13.88 -5.85
C ALA A 131 -6.03 -14.38 -4.90
N ASP A 132 -6.54 -15.59 -5.14
CA ASP A 132 -7.67 -16.15 -4.41
C ASP A 132 -7.39 -16.41 -2.92
N LYS A 133 -6.13 -16.68 -2.57
CA LYS A 133 -5.69 -16.85 -1.19
C LYS A 133 -5.39 -15.49 -0.56
N ASP A 134 -4.61 -14.66 -1.24
CA ASP A 134 -4.20 -13.33 -0.77
C ASP A 134 -5.42 -12.45 -0.45
N ASN A 135 -6.44 -12.49 -1.32
CA ASN A 135 -7.66 -11.71 -1.15
C ASN A 135 -8.51 -12.13 0.08
N ARG A 136 -8.15 -13.21 0.78
CA ARG A 136 -8.81 -13.68 2.01
C ARG A 136 -8.01 -13.44 3.28
N ILE A 137 -6.76 -13.00 3.16
CA ILE A 137 -5.86 -12.83 4.31
C ILE A 137 -6.45 -11.85 5.33
N ASN A 138 -6.92 -10.68 4.88
CA ASN A 138 -7.46 -9.65 5.76
C ASN A 138 -8.63 -10.15 6.61
N GLN A 139 -9.56 -10.86 6.01
CA GLN A 139 -10.70 -11.42 6.70
C GLN A 139 -10.27 -12.43 7.78
N GLN A 140 -9.33 -13.32 7.44
CA GLN A 140 -8.84 -14.34 8.37
C GLN A 140 -8.07 -13.73 9.54
N VAL A 141 -7.20 -12.76 9.28
CA VAL A 141 -6.44 -12.04 10.32
C VAL A 141 -7.38 -11.25 11.23
N TYR A 142 -8.43 -10.62 10.67
CA TYR A 142 -9.45 -9.90 11.42
C TYR A 142 -10.27 -10.84 12.32
N GLU A 143 -10.74 -11.97 11.79
CA GLU A 143 -11.50 -12.98 12.56
C GLU A 143 -10.68 -13.59 13.71
N ALA A 144 -9.35 -13.65 13.55
CA ALA A 144 -8.43 -14.05 14.60
C ALA A 144 -8.20 -12.96 15.66
N GLY A 145 -8.78 -11.76 15.50
CA GLY A 145 -8.63 -10.63 16.42
C GLY A 145 -7.26 -9.97 16.42
N LEU A 146 -6.50 -10.11 15.32
CA LEU A 146 -5.13 -9.59 15.21
C LEU A 146 -5.08 -8.19 14.58
N PHE A 147 -6.15 -7.75 13.93
CA PHE A 147 -6.31 -6.36 13.50
C PHE A 147 -7.08 -5.55 14.52
N GLU A 148 -6.60 -4.34 14.83
CA GLU A 148 -7.31 -3.37 15.66
C GLU A 148 -8.14 -2.41 14.81
N GLY A 149 -9.45 -2.49 14.96
CA GLY A 149 -10.38 -1.64 14.23
C GLY A 149 -11.62 -2.40 13.79
N THR A 150 -12.37 -1.81 12.87
CA THR A 150 -13.52 -2.43 12.23
C THR A 150 -13.20 -2.71 10.77
N LEU A 151 -13.31 -3.96 10.36
CA LEU A 151 -13.12 -4.34 8.95
C LEU A 151 -14.36 -3.93 8.14
N GLU A 152 -14.14 -3.11 7.12
CA GLU A 152 -15.18 -2.64 6.19
C GLU A 152 -14.89 -3.24 4.81
N PRO A 153 -15.67 -4.25 4.36
CA PRO A 153 -15.42 -4.91 3.08
C PRO A 153 -15.85 -4.05 1.90
N HIS A 154 -14.98 -3.92 0.91
CA HIS A 154 -15.18 -3.22 -0.37
C HIS A 154 -14.75 -4.12 -1.54
N LYS A 155 -15.11 -5.42 -1.49
CA LYS A 155 -14.70 -6.43 -2.47
C LYS A 155 -15.30 -6.24 -3.86
N ASP A 156 -16.17 -5.25 -4.03
CA ASP A 156 -16.71 -4.79 -5.32
C ASP A 156 -15.86 -3.73 -6.01
N PHE A 157 -14.71 -3.36 -5.40
CA PHE A 157 -13.78 -2.38 -5.96
C PHE A 157 -12.33 -2.86 -5.81
N VAL A 158 -11.57 -2.79 -6.91
CA VAL A 158 -10.15 -3.19 -6.93
C VAL A 158 -9.29 -1.97 -6.65
N ILE A 159 -8.48 -2.06 -5.60
CA ILE A 159 -7.44 -1.08 -5.27
C ILE A 159 -6.32 -1.79 -4.51
N GLU A 160 -5.11 -1.50 -4.89
CA GLU A 160 -3.89 -1.95 -4.24
C GLU A 160 -3.31 -0.80 -3.40
N GLY A 161 -2.71 -1.09 -2.25
CA GLY A 161 -2.11 -0.07 -1.40
C GLY A 161 -0.99 0.72 -2.09
N GLY A 162 -0.25 0.06 -3.00
CA GLY A 162 0.79 0.69 -3.81
C GLY A 162 0.28 1.62 -4.91
N SER A 163 -1.02 1.54 -5.25
CA SER A 163 -1.62 2.38 -6.29
C SER A 163 -1.98 3.80 -5.83
N ILE A 164 -1.85 4.10 -4.53
CA ILE A 164 -2.23 5.39 -3.95
C ILE A 164 -1.17 5.94 -3.01
N GLU A 165 -1.06 7.27 -2.96
CA GLU A 165 -0.27 8.03 -1.99
C GLU A 165 -1.11 9.15 -1.37
N SER A 166 -1.00 9.37 -0.07
CA SER A 166 -1.78 10.39 0.65
C SER A 166 -0.90 11.37 1.40
N ASP A 167 -1.26 12.65 1.37
CA ASP A 167 -0.64 13.68 2.21
C ASP A 167 -1.17 13.67 3.67
N GLY A 168 -2.14 12.78 3.96
CA GLY A 168 -2.80 12.69 5.25
C GLY A 168 -3.77 13.83 5.54
N LYS A 169 -3.95 14.76 4.59
CA LYS A 169 -4.78 15.96 4.73
C LYS A 169 -5.94 15.95 3.73
N HIS A 170 -5.68 16.41 2.51
CA HIS A 170 -6.72 16.63 1.51
C HIS A 170 -6.39 16.07 0.13
N THR A 171 -5.17 15.59 -0.10
CA THR A 171 -4.71 15.17 -1.43
C THR A 171 -4.36 13.69 -1.46
N LEU A 172 -4.90 13.01 -2.46
CA LEU A 172 -4.55 11.65 -2.87
C LEU A 172 -3.88 11.73 -4.24
N PHE A 173 -2.78 11.02 -4.40
CA PHE A 173 -2.12 10.83 -5.69
C PHE A 173 -2.31 9.39 -6.16
N THR A 174 -2.48 9.24 -7.44
CA THR A 174 -2.56 7.94 -8.12
C THR A 174 -2.10 8.07 -9.56
N THR A 175 -2.03 6.97 -10.29
CA THR A 175 -1.69 6.98 -11.72
C THR A 175 -2.90 6.60 -12.58
N THR A 176 -3.00 7.21 -13.74
CA THR A 176 -4.00 6.84 -14.74
C THR A 176 -3.75 5.43 -15.25
N GLY A 177 -2.48 5.07 -15.47
CA GLY A 177 -2.10 3.75 -15.96
C GLY A 177 -2.62 2.61 -15.10
N CYS A 178 -2.52 2.73 -13.75
CA CYS A 178 -2.92 1.70 -12.82
C CYS A 178 -4.45 1.58 -12.67
N LEU A 179 -5.11 2.63 -12.16
CA LEU A 179 -6.52 2.50 -11.77
C LEU A 179 -7.49 2.37 -12.95
N ILE A 180 -7.08 2.77 -14.17
CA ILE A 180 -7.87 2.59 -15.39
C ILE A 180 -7.41 1.37 -16.20
N ALA A 181 -6.39 0.63 -15.72
CA ALA A 181 -5.93 -0.58 -16.38
C ALA A 181 -7.07 -1.59 -16.61
N PRO A 182 -7.01 -2.39 -17.69
CA PRO A 182 -7.96 -3.49 -17.91
C PRO A 182 -8.08 -4.41 -16.69
N HIS A 183 -9.27 -4.98 -16.52
CA HIS A 183 -9.59 -5.96 -15.46
C HIS A 183 -9.50 -5.45 -14.01
N ARG A 184 -9.40 -4.12 -13.79
CA ARG A 184 -9.52 -3.56 -12.43
C ARG A 184 -10.96 -3.14 -12.14
N ASN A 185 -11.37 -1.96 -12.60
CA ASN A 185 -12.65 -1.37 -12.20
C ASN A 185 -13.60 -1.08 -13.37
N GLN A 186 -13.38 -1.62 -14.56
CA GLN A 186 -14.27 -1.42 -15.70
C GLN A 186 -15.69 -1.97 -15.40
N PRO A 187 -16.73 -1.32 -15.85
CA PRO A 187 -16.73 -0.24 -16.86
C PRO A 187 -16.65 1.19 -16.32
N LEU A 188 -16.15 1.39 -15.08
CA LEU A 188 -16.06 2.72 -14.48
C LEU A 188 -15.12 3.65 -15.28
N SER A 189 -15.56 4.90 -15.46
CA SER A 189 -14.71 5.96 -16.02
C SER A 189 -13.73 6.50 -14.98
N LYS A 190 -12.78 7.35 -15.41
CA LYS A 190 -11.87 8.07 -14.50
C LYS A 190 -12.63 8.90 -13.48
N GLU A 191 -13.69 9.57 -13.93
CA GLU A 191 -14.56 10.39 -13.08
C GLU A 191 -15.31 9.57 -12.05
N ASP A 192 -15.83 8.37 -12.45
CA ASP A 192 -16.48 7.44 -11.53
C ASP A 192 -15.52 6.92 -10.46
N ILE A 193 -14.27 6.60 -10.86
CA ILE A 193 -13.23 6.14 -9.94
C ILE A 193 -12.82 7.28 -8.98
N ASP A 194 -12.66 8.50 -9.48
CA ASP A 194 -12.36 9.68 -8.68
C ASP A 194 -13.44 9.92 -7.59
N GLU A 195 -14.71 9.82 -7.96
CA GLU A 195 -15.83 9.92 -7.01
C GLU A 195 -15.81 8.78 -5.99
N LYS A 196 -15.49 7.56 -6.40
CA LYS A 196 -15.33 6.41 -5.50
C LYS A 196 -14.20 6.62 -4.51
N LEU A 197 -13.02 7.06 -4.95
CA LEU A 197 -11.88 7.34 -4.07
C LEU A 197 -12.25 8.35 -2.99
N ARG A 198 -12.93 9.45 -3.35
CA ARG A 198 -13.41 10.44 -2.36
C ARG A 198 -14.47 9.87 -1.42
N SER A 199 -15.26 8.92 -1.87
CA SER A 199 -16.25 8.26 -1.02
C SER A 199 -15.63 7.30 -0.01
N PHE A 200 -14.51 6.66 -0.34
CA PHE A 200 -13.75 5.79 0.54
C PHE A 200 -12.86 6.56 1.51
N PHE A 201 -12.32 7.70 1.08
CA PHE A 201 -11.36 8.51 1.82
C PHE A 201 -11.94 9.91 2.14
N PRO A 202 -12.73 10.05 3.23
CA PRO A 202 -13.57 11.24 3.46
C PRO A 202 -12.82 12.56 3.63
N ASN A 203 -11.53 12.52 3.94
CA ASN A 203 -10.68 13.71 4.02
C ASN A 203 -10.16 14.16 2.66
N ILE A 204 -10.26 13.34 1.62
CA ILE A 204 -9.68 13.64 0.31
C ILE A 204 -10.62 14.53 -0.49
N GLU A 205 -10.15 15.73 -0.80
CA GLU A 205 -10.82 16.71 -1.63
C GLU A 205 -10.23 16.76 -3.05
N HIS A 206 -8.95 16.43 -3.18
CA HIS A 206 -8.19 16.49 -4.43
C HIS A 206 -7.58 15.13 -4.75
N VAL A 207 -7.93 14.58 -5.91
CA VAL A 207 -7.26 13.40 -6.47
C VAL A 207 -6.39 13.86 -7.62
N VAL A 208 -5.08 13.68 -7.48
CA VAL A 208 -4.09 14.01 -8.51
C VAL A 208 -3.78 12.74 -9.30
N TRP A 209 -4.01 12.79 -10.58
CA TRP A 209 -3.75 11.69 -11.51
C TRP A 209 -2.47 11.96 -12.28
N LEU A 210 -1.49 11.07 -12.14
CA LEU A 210 -0.26 11.10 -12.92
C LEU A 210 -0.44 10.24 -14.18
N ASP A 211 -0.05 10.78 -15.32
CA ASP A 211 -0.25 10.13 -16.62
C ASP A 211 1.03 9.50 -17.16
N HIS A 212 2.16 9.71 -16.49
CA HIS A 212 3.51 9.32 -16.91
C HIS A 212 4.24 8.57 -15.79
N GLY A 213 5.38 7.97 -16.12
CA GLY A 213 6.22 7.21 -15.19
C GLY A 213 6.10 5.69 -15.39
N LYS A 214 5.86 5.24 -16.61
CA LYS A 214 5.78 3.82 -16.92
C LYS A 214 7.16 3.17 -16.84
N LEU A 215 7.27 2.13 -16.01
CA LEU A 215 8.45 1.28 -15.88
C LEU A 215 8.36 0.06 -16.80
N ALA A 216 9.44 -0.25 -17.50
CA ALA A 216 9.51 -1.48 -18.30
C ALA A 216 9.54 -2.70 -17.38
N GLY A 217 8.69 -3.69 -17.68
CA GLY A 217 8.59 -4.91 -16.88
C GLY A 217 7.77 -4.77 -15.58
N ASP A 218 7.11 -3.63 -15.37
CA ASP A 218 6.21 -3.45 -14.23
C ASP A 218 4.88 -4.20 -14.45
N ASP A 219 4.59 -5.13 -13.56
CA ASP A 219 3.36 -5.92 -13.57
C ASP A 219 2.16 -5.19 -12.94
N THR A 220 2.39 -4.07 -12.27
CA THR A 220 1.37 -3.30 -11.54
C THR A 220 0.57 -2.33 -12.41
N ASP A 221 0.97 -2.13 -13.68
CA ASP A 221 0.47 -1.11 -14.62
C ASP A 221 0.79 0.34 -14.18
N GLY A 222 1.84 0.53 -13.40
CA GLY A 222 2.30 1.85 -12.96
C GLY A 222 1.77 2.24 -11.59
N HIS A 223 2.03 1.43 -10.58
CA HIS A 223 1.85 1.82 -9.18
C HIS A 223 2.58 3.11 -8.87
N ILE A 224 1.91 4.03 -8.18
CA ILE A 224 2.51 5.32 -7.86
C ILE A 224 3.68 5.19 -6.89
N ASP A 225 3.65 4.26 -5.96
CA ASP A 225 4.69 4.07 -4.96
C ASP A 225 6.04 3.63 -5.53
N THR A 226 6.06 3.11 -6.77
CA THR A 226 7.28 2.77 -7.51
C THR A 226 7.93 3.97 -8.20
N ILE A 227 7.20 5.07 -8.42
CA ILE A 227 7.66 6.22 -9.21
C ILE A 227 7.63 7.55 -8.48
N VAL A 228 6.63 7.77 -7.60
CA VAL A 228 6.49 9.01 -6.81
C VAL A 228 6.05 8.67 -5.40
N ARG A 229 6.76 9.20 -4.40
CA ARG A 229 6.37 9.11 -2.99
C ARG A 229 6.14 10.51 -2.41
N ILE A 230 5.16 10.64 -1.52
CA ILE A 230 4.96 11.88 -0.77
C ILE A 230 5.77 11.84 0.51
N ALA A 231 6.38 12.97 0.85
CA ALA A 231 7.13 13.17 2.09
C ALA A 231 6.64 14.44 2.82
N PRO A 232 6.98 14.63 4.11
CA PRO A 232 6.60 15.82 4.85
C PRO A 232 7.02 17.13 4.16
N ASN A 233 6.29 18.22 4.50
CA ASN A 233 6.52 19.57 3.97
C ASN A 233 6.28 19.69 2.45
N ASP A 234 5.19 19.08 1.97
CA ASP A 234 4.74 19.15 0.57
C ASP A 234 5.84 18.75 -0.42
N THR A 235 6.58 17.69 -0.06
CA THR A 235 7.70 17.18 -0.86
C THR A 235 7.28 15.94 -1.63
N LEU A 236 7.60 15.89 -2.92
CA LEU A 236 7.46 14.71 -3.78
C LEU A 236 8.85 14.18 -4.11
N LEU A 237 9.13 12.92 -3.70
CA LEU A 237 10.27 12.16 -4.17
C LEU A 237 9.83 11.45 -5.45
N TYR A 238 10.64 11.49 -6.49
CA TYR A 238 10.29 10.87 -7.77
C TYR A 238 11.50 10.31 -8.49
N ILE A 239 11.29 9.27 -9.28
CA ILE A 239 12.34 8.72 -10.14
C ILE A 239 12.60 9.67 -11.29
N ARG A 240 13.87 9.95 -11.57
CA ARG A 240 14.33 10.74 -12.71
C ARG A 240 15.31 9.92 -13.55
N CYS A 241 15.15 9.98 -14.85
CA CYS A 241 16.08 9.41 -15.79
C CYS A 241 16.86 10.53 -16.50
N ASP A 242 18.19 10.55 -16.36
CA ASP A 242 19.07 11.58 -16.96
C ASP A 242 19.74 11.09 -18.24
N ASP A 243 19.64 9.81 -18.61
CA ASP A 243 20.23 9.27 -19.83
C ASP A 243 19.25 9.33 -21.00
N PRO A 244 19.49 10.20 -22.04
CA PRO A 244 18.60 10.30 -23.19
C PRO A 244 18.55 9.03 -24.06
N GLN A 245 19.40 8.04 -23.82
CA GLN A 245 19.41 6.76 -24.53
C GLN A 245 18.64 5.67 -23.77
N ASP A 246 18.25 5.92 -22.51
CA ASP A 246 17.42 5.01 -21.74
C ASP A 246 15.98 5.02 -22.24
N GLU A 247 15.36 3.86 -22.32
CA GLU A 247 13.97 3.70 -22.79
C GLU A 247 12.95 4.46 -21.94
N HIS A 248 13.25 4.73 -20.67
CA HIS A 248 12.37 5.47 -19.75
C HIS A 248 12.52 6.99 -19.85
N TYR A 249 13.58 7.50 -20.48
CA TYR A 249 13.94 8.92 -20.45
C TYR A 249 12.77 9.84 -20.82
N ALA A 250 12.10 9.56 -21.92
CA ALA A 250 11.04 10.44 -22.42
C ALA A 250 9.84 10.48 -21.47
N ASP A 251 9.44 9.32 -20.94
CA ASP A 251 8.25 9.23 -20.07
C ASP A 251 8.52 9.81 -18.70
N PHE A 252 9.69 9.55 -18.09
CA PHE A 252 10.08 10.18 -16.84
C PHE A 252 10.35 11.68 -16.95
N HIS A 253 10.76 12.15 -18.10
CA HIS A 253 10.85 13.60 -18.35
C HIS A 253 9.46 14.26 -18.34
N HIS A 254 8.49 13.65 -18.98
CA HIS A 254 7.09 14.12 -18.95
C HIS A 254 6.50 14.03 -17.53
N LEU A 255 6.84 12.97 -16.77
CA LEU A 255 6.45 12.90 -15.35
C LEU A 255 6.99 14.11 -14.58
N GLU A 256 8.28 14.43 -14.73
CA GLU A 256 8.89 15.59 -14.07
C GLU A 256 8.21 16.89 -14.46
N GLU A 257 7.91 17.11 -15.75
CA GLU A 257 7.15 18.28 -16.22
C GLU A 257 5.76 18.35 -15.58
N GLN A 258 5.05 17.22 -15.49
CA GLN A 258 3.76 17.14 -14.84
C GLN A 258 3.88 17.50 -13.35
N LEU A 259 4.86 16.95 -12.62
CA LEU A 259 5.09 17.24 -11.20
C LEU A 259 5.43 18.73 -10.97
N GLN A 260 6.24 19.35 -11.85
CA GLN A 260 6.57 20.78 -11.79
C GLN A 260 5.35 21.68 -11.95
N GLY A 261 4.34 21.23 -12.68
CA GLY A 261 3.08 21.94 -12.87
C GLY A 261 2.11 21.83 -11.69
N LEU A 262 2.31 20.88 -10.77
CA LEU A 262 1.40 20.65 -9.65
C LEU A 262 1.50 21.75 -8.59
N LYS A 263 0.37 21.98 -7.93
CA LYS A 263 0.27 22.89 -6.78
C LYS A 263 -0.47 22.22 -5.64
N THR A 264 -0.07 22.57 -4.43
CA THR A 264 -0.81 22.21 -3.21
C THR A 264 -2.19 22.86 -3.20
N PRO A 265 -3.11 22.42 -2.36
CA PRO A 265 -4.42 23.09 -2.19
C PRO A 265 -4.30 24.58 -1.87
N GLU A 266 -3.21 25.01 -1.23
CA GLU A 266 -2.92 26.42 -0.93
C GLU A 266 -2.30 27.19 -2.11
N GLY A 267 -2.17 26.55 -3.29
CA GLY A 267 -1.65 27.15 -4.52
C GLY A 267 -0.13 27.27 -4.60
N LYS A 268 0.62 26.62 -3.68
CA LYS A 268 2.09 26.59 -3.68
C LYS A 268 2.61 25.41 -4.54
N PRO A 269 3.78 25.56 -5.17
CA PRO A 269 4.42 24.41 -5.83
C PRO A 269 4.88 23.38 -4.80
N TYR A 270 4.84 22.10 -5.18
CA TYR A 270 5.50 21.04 -4.40
C TYR A 270 7.02 21.18 -4.46
N ARG A 271 7.69 20.80 -3.39
CA ARG A 271 9.14 20.59 -3.42
C ARG A 271 9.42 19.26 -4.09
N LEU A 272 10.18 19.29 -5.18
CA LEU A 272 10.56 18.09 -5.93
C LEU A 272 11.95 17.61 -5.52
N LEU A 273 12.09 16.32 -5.27
CA LEU A 273 13.34 15.66 -4.92
C LEU A 273 13.55 14.44 -5.83
N PRO A 274 14.39 14.59 -6.88
CA PRO A 274 14.64 13.48 -7.78
C PRO A 274 15.50 12.40 -7.13
N LEU A 275 15.17 11.15 -7.43
CA LEU A 275 15.96 9.97 -7.13
C LEU A 275 16.53 9.43 -8.45
N PRO A 276 17.75 8.83 -8.42
CA PRO A 276 18.38 8.28 -9.61
C PRO A 276 17.68 7.02 -10.08
#